data_9e5b68e65c8280ecb475d7aa418bca73
#
_entry.id   9e5b68e65c8280ecb475d7aa418bca73
#
_cell.length_a   1.000
_cell.length_b   1.000
_cell.length_c   1.000
_cell.angle_alpha   90.00
_cell.angle_beta   90.00
_cell.angle_gamma   90.00
#
_symmetry.space_group_name_H-M   'P 1'
#
loop_
_entity.id
_entity.type
_entity.pdbx_description
1 polymer ?
#
loop_
_entity_poly.entity_id
_entity_poly.type
_entity_poly.pdbx_seq_one_letter_code
_entity_poly.pdbx_strand_id
1 'polypeptide(L)'
;MLRSSQAESELAAEDMATARNLRVAIISDAAPERNGVGAYYRDLADHLRARGAHVALVAPRYRAGRWHGGLRLPLPGDPTQRILIPSWSLVEKRLKRLRPNVIVVPTPGPYGLLGMHLAGRLGIHLVVGFHTHFEALTNLFQDWGVRAHIANAYLRGCHRLLFSRSQVVLANSIEMVEVARSIGAKRVSLMATPIPKRFLDRALSPTRPRIERILFAGRLAPEKNLAAVVEAARRLPDLEFIVAGDGPLREWLEQETRDLPNLTLVGWVKRTQILRLIDSVDALVLPSRVESFGTIALEAMARARPVLVSEACGILSWDILSGGIFTIRADENLADALLRLRQLDAASLQNKTEMAREAAGIINQRNLRHWLALLAGDHASTVDGQQ
;
A
#
# COMPACT_ATOMS: atom_id res chain seq x y z
N MET A 1 35.02 2.04 -0.35
CA MET A 1 34.19 3.10 0.25
C MET A 1 34.10 4.39 -0.58
N LEU A 2 35.22 5.04 -1.00
CA LEU A 2 35.16 6.32 -1.77
C LEU A 2 34.47 6.16 -3.15
N ARG A 3 34.70 5.09 -3.89
CA ARG A 3 34.07 4.86 -5.21
C ARG A 3 32.55 4.60 -5.14
N SER A 4 32.07 3.95 -4.08
CA SER A 4 30.63 3.72 -3.88
C SER A 4 29.88 5.02 -3.52
N SER A 5 30.47 5.89 -2.73
CA SER A 5 29.91 7.20 -2.37
C SER A 5 29.82 8.16 -3.58
N GLN A 6 30.79 8.11 -4.48
CA GLN A 6 30.80 8.96 -5.69
C GLN A 6 29.73 8.48 -6.69
N ALA A 7 29.62 7.18 -6.92
CA ALA A 7 28.57 6.60 -7.76
C ALA A 7 27.15 6.88 -7.23
N GLU A 8 26.93 6.81 -5.92
CA GLU A 8 25.66 7.17 -5.31
C GLU A 8 25.31 8.66 -5.47
N SER A 9 26.31 9.53 -5.39
CA SER A 9 26.15 10.99 -5.60
C SER A 9 25.79 11.30 -7.06
N GLU A 10 26.44 10.66 -8.03
CA GLU A 10 26.17 10.82 -9.45
C GLU A 10 24.76 10.34 -9.81
N LEU A 11 24.33 9.16 -9.31
CA LEU A 11 22.98 8.64 -9.49
C LEU A 11 21.90 9.54 -8.86
N ALA A 12 22.20 10.13 -7.70
CA ALA A 12 21.26 11.08 -7.08
C ALA A 12 21.13 12.39 -7.89
N ALA A 13 22.19 12.84 -8.50
CA ALA A 13 22.16 14.02 -9.39
C ALA A 13 21.37 13.76 -10.68
N GLU A 14 21.50 12.57 -11.27
CA GLU A 14 20.73 12.12 -12.43
C GLU A 14 19.24 12.01 -12.12
N ASP A 15 18.87 11.38 -10.97
CA ASP A 15 17.51 11.31 -10.47
C ASP A 15 16.88 12.69 -10.31
N MET A 16 17.63 13.68 -9.81
CA MET A 16 17.16 15.06 -9.67
C MET A 16 17.01 15.77 -11.03
N ALA A 17 17.90 15.54 -11.97
CA ALA A 17 17.80 16.10 -13.32
C ALA A 17 16.55 15.57 -14.04
N THR A 18 16.31 14.28 -13.99
CA THR A 18 15.10 13.64 -14.54
C THR A 18 13.83 14.18 -13.87
N ALA A 19 13.82 14.28 -12.55
CA ALA A 19 12.66 14.73 -11.80
C ALA A 19 12.25 16.18 -12.13
N ARG A 20 13.20 17.10 -12.33
CA ARG A 20 12.92 18.51 -12.65
C ARG A 20 12.11 18.70 -13.93
N ASN A 21 12.20 17.78 -14.87
CA ASN A 21 11.45 17.80 -16.13
C ASN A 21 10.04 17.20 -15.99
N LEU A 22 9.73 16.55 -14.87
CA LEU A 22 8.45 15.88 -14.64
C LEU A 22 7.38 16.84 -14.10
N ARG A 23 6.25 16.87 -14.80
CA ARG A 23 5.00 17.49 -14.37
C ARG A 23 3.93 16.42 -14.30
N VAL A 24 3.73 15.88 -13.11
CA VAL A 24 2.92 14.68 -12.87
C VAL A 24 1.54 15.07 -12.32
N ALA A 25 0.48 14.62 -12.96
CA ALA A 25 -0.87 14.67 -12.39
C ALA A 25 -1.29 13.28 -11.92
N ILE A 26 -1.46 13.10 -10.62
CA ILE A 26 -2.00 11.86 -10.03
C ILE A 26 -3.49 12.09 -9.80
N ILE A 27 -4.35 11.31 -10.49
CA ILE A 27 -5.81 11.46 -10.42
C ILE A 27 -6.41 10.17 -9.90
N SER A 28 -6.92 10.20 -8.64
CA SER A 28 -7.27 9.02 -7.86
C SER A 28 -8.63 9.16 -7.20
N ASP A 29 -9.38 8.06 -7.12
CA ASP A 29 -10.60 7.96 -6.31
C ASP A 29 -10.30 7.72 -4.83
N ALA A 30 -9.08 7.29 -4.50
CA ALA A 30 -8.67 6.97 -3.15
C ALA A 30 -8.25 8.23 -2.36
N ALA A 31 -8.98 8.55 -1.30
CA ALA A 31 -8.62 9.63 -0.39
C ALA A 31 -7.37 9.28 0.42
N PRO A 32 -6.32 10.10 0.37
CA PRO A 32 -5.06 9.81 1.09
C PRO A 32 -5.20 9.72 2.60
N GLU A 33 -6.26 10.28 3.16
CA GLU A 33 -6.56 10.26 4.59
C GLU A 33 -7.25 8.97 5.06
N ARG A 34 -7.84 8.19 4.13
CA ARG A 34 -8.72 7.06 4.47
C ARG A 34 -8.39 5.76 3.74
N ASN A 35 -7.45 5.77 2.81
CA ASN A 35 -7.20 4.63 1.94
C ASN A 35 -5.70 4.41 1.74
N GLY A 36 -5.24 3.15 1.79
CA GLY A 36 -3.85 2.76 1.60
C GLY A 36 -3.29 3.17 0.24
N VAL A 37 -4.07 3.00 -0.84
CA VAL A 37 -3.67 3.43 -2.19
C VAL A 37 -3.53 4.95 -2.26
N GLY A 38 -4.46 5.70 -1.65
CA GLY A 38 -4.36 7.15 -1.56
C GLY A 38 -3.13 7.61 -0.78
N ALA A 39 -2.81 6.93 0.33
CA ALA A 39 -1.60 7.20 1.11
C ALA A 39 -0.33 6.93 0.30
N TYR A 40 -0.26 5.79 -0.41
CA TYR A 40 0.82 5.43 -1.33
C TYR A 40 1.14 6.58 -2.31
N TYR A 41 0.13 7.07 -3.03
CA TYR A 41 0.35 8.11 -4.04
C TYR A 41 0.62 9.49 -3.46
N ARG A 42 0.24 9.75 -2.22
CA ARG A 42 0.70 10.93 -1.48
C ARG A 42 2.19 10.82 -1.15
N ASP A 43 2.62 9.70 -0.59
CA ASP A 43 4.02 9.46 -0.24
C ASP A 43 4.91 9.51 -1.50
N LEU A 44 4.47 8.91 -2.62
CA LEU A 44 5.14 9.04 -3.92
C LEU A 44 5.23 10.50 -4.38
N ALA A 45 4.12 11.24 -4.31
CA ALA A 45 4.11 12.65 -4.70
C ALA A 45 5.11 13.49 -3.88
N ASP A 46 5.22 13.20 -2.58
CA ASP A 46 6.15 13.88 -1.68
C ASP A 46 7.61 13.52 -2.00
N HIS A 47 7.90 12.27 -2.35
CA HIS A 47 9.23 11.85 -2.82
C HIS A 47 9.62 12.51 -4.16
N LEU A 48 8.69 12.57 -5.11
CA LEU A 48 8.94 13.21 -6.41
C LEU A 48 9.16 14.72 -6.26
N ARG A 49 8.35 15.40 -5.44
CA ARG A 49 8.53 16.84 -5.14
C ARG A 49 9.86 17.13 -4.48
N ALA A 50 10.27 16.28 -3.53
CA ALA A 50 11.57 16.42 -2.86
C ALA A 50 12.76 16.31 -3.82
N ARG A 51 12.56 15.69 -5.01
CA ARG A 51 13.55 15.60 -6.09
C ARG A 51 13.40 16.70 -7.15
N GLY A 52 12.44 17.61 -7.00
CA GLY A 52 12.23 18.75 -7.89
C GLY A 52 11.12 18.58 -8.93
N ALA A 53 10.35 17.47 -8.92
CA ALA A 53 9.22 17.30 -9.82
C ALA A 53 8.01 18.19 -9.42
N HIS A 54 7.27 18.65 -10.41
CA HIS A 54 6.01 19.33 -10.21
C HIS A 54 4.87 18.31 -10.16
N VAL A 55 4.28 18.08 -8.99
CA VAL A 55 3.25 17.05 -8.80
C VAL A 55 1.94 17.64 -8.29
N ALA A 56 0.83 17.37 -8.97
CA ALA A 56 -0.52 17.62 -8.49
C ALA A 56 -1.22 16.30 -8.14
N LEU A 57 -1.66 16.17 -6.90
CA LEU A 57 -2.53 15.07 -6.46
C LEU A 57 -3.99 15.56 -6.46
N VAL A 58 -4.80 14.95 -7.32
CA VAL A 58 -6.22 15.24 -7.51
C VAL A 58 -7.01 14.03 -7.03
N ALA A 59 -7.55 14.14 -5.82
CA ALA A 59 -8.29 13.07 -5.17
C ALA A 59 -9.36 13.65 -4.23
N PRO A 60 -10.35 12.86 -3.83
CA PRO A 60 -11.25 13.20 -2.72
C PRO A 60 -10.44 13.52 -1.45
N ARG A 61 -11.02 14.35 -0.58
CA ARG A 61 -10.41 14.68 0.71
C ARG A 61 -11.33 14.30 1.85
N TYR A 62 -10.76 13.80 2.92
CA TYR A 62 -11.47 13.56 4.17
C TYR A 62 -10.88 14.44 5.26
N ARG A 63 -11.67 15.42 5.76
CA ARG A 63 -11.24 16.35 6.79
C ARG A 63 -12.37 16.58 7.79
N ALA A 64 -12.03 16.68 9.07
CA ALA A 64 -12.97 16.95 10.16
C ALA A 64 -14.22 16.05 10.12
N GLY A 65 -14.03 14.74 9.89
CA GLY A 65 -15.13 13.78 9.83
C GLY A 65 -15.98 13.83 8.56
N ARG A 66 -15.63 14.65 7.56
CA ARG A 66 -16.42 14.85 6.34
C ARG A 66 -15.64 14.63 5.06
N TRP A 67 -16.32 14.07 4.05
CA TRP A 67 -15.81 13.94 2.71
C TRP A 67 -15.98 15.23 1.91
N HIS A 68 -14.94 15.61 1.12
CA HIS A 68 -14.95 16.77 0.22
C HIS A 68 -14.48 16.34 -1.17
N GLY A 69 -15.09 16.87 -2.23
CA GLY A 69 -14.61 16.62 -3.60
C GLY A 69 -15.67 16.29 -4.64
N GLY A 70 -16.96 16.49 -4.36
CA GLY A 70 -18.03 16.29 -5.34
C GLY A 70 -19.26 15.57 -4.80
N LEU A 71 -20.13 15.11 -5.70
CA LEU A 71 -21.30 14.29 -5.36
C LEU A 71 -20.85 12.98 -4.74
N ARG A 72 -21.57 12.53 -3.70
CA ARG A 72 -21.19 11.40 -2.85
C ARG A 72 -22.18 10.26 -3.01
N LEU A 73 -21.66 9.08 -3.30
CA LEU A 73 -22.44 7.84 -3.30
C LEU A 73 -21.83 6.87 -2.28
N PRO A 74 -22.63 6.06 -1.59
CA PRO A 74 -22.09 5.02 -0.71
C PRO A 74 -21.33 3.99 -1.54
N LEU A 75 -20.20 3.51 -1.03
CA LEU A 75 -19.53 2.35 -1.62
C LEU A 75 -20.29 1.09 -1.17
N PRO A 76 -20.82 0.28 -2.09
CA PRO A 76 -21.43 -0.98 -1.70
C PRO A 76 -20.45 -1.83 -0.88
N GLY A 77 -20.92 -2.37 0.26
CA GLY A 77 -20.15 -3.23 1.15
C GLY A 77 -19.12 -2.55 2.06
N ASP A 78 -18.94 -1.26 1.95
CA ASP A 78 -18.12 -0.52 2.91
C ASP A 78 -18.74 0.82 3.27
N PRO A 79 -19.49 0.91 4.38
CA PRO A 79 -20.14 2.13 4.81
C PRO A 79 -19.14 3.22 5.22
N THR A 80 -17.87 2.88 5.46
CA THR A 80 -16.82 3.83 5.83
C THR A 80 -16.22 4.56 4.63
N GLN A 81 -16.44 4.06 3.40
CA GLN A 81 -15.95 4.60 2.15
C GLN A 81 -17.07 5.26 1.33
N ARG A 82 -16.69 6.17 0.44
CA ARG A 82 -17.60 6.85 -0.47
C ARG A 82 -17.00 6.90 -1.87
N ILE A 83 -17.86 6.68 -2.87
CA ILE A 83 -17.55 7.00 -4.27
C ILE A 83 -17.86 8.48 -4.46
N LEU A 84 -16.89 9.26 -4.93
CA LEU A 84 -17.06 10.68 -5.21
C LEU A 84 -16.95 10.93 -6.70
N ILE A 85 -17.89 11.70 -7.25
CA ILE A 85 -17.85 12.14 -8.64
C ILE A 85 -17.07 13.44 -8.71
N PRO A 86 -15.94 13.53 -9.47
CA PRO A 86 -15.14 14.73 -9.55
C PRO A 86 -15.88 15.86 -10.29
N SER A 87 -15.57 17.12 -9.90
CA SER A 87 -15.93 18.27 -10.74
C SER A 87 -14.95 18.34 -11.92
N TRP A 88 -15.45 18.11 -13.13
CA TRP A 88 -14.68 18.19 -14.37
C TRP A 88 -13.91 19.50 -14.49
N SER A 89 -14.60 20.63 -14.31
CA SER A 89 -13.99 21.97 -14.46
C SER A 89 -12.85 22.22 -13.47
N LEU A 90 -12.95 21.71 -12.23
CA LEU A 90 -11.89 21.84 -11.24
C LEU A 90 -10.67 20.98 -11.58
N VAL A 91 -10.88 19.77 -12.08
CA VAL A 91 -9.79 18.90 -12.51
C VAL A 91 -9.09 19.50 -13.73
N GLU A 92 -9.85 19.89 -14.76
CA GLU A 92 -9.30 20.52 -15.95
C GLU A 92 -8.53 21.82 -15.65
N LYS A 93 -9.05 22.69 -14.77
CA LYS A 93 -8.35 23.91 -14.34
C LYS A 93 -6.99 23.60 -13.68
N ARG A 94 -6.94 22.51 -12.87
CA ARG A 94 -5.67 22.07 -12.27
C ARG A 94 -4.69 21.56 -13.29
N LEU A 95 -5.14 20.77 -14.28
CA LEU A 95 -4.28 20.26 -15.36
C LEU A 95 -3.76 21.40 -16.25
N LYS A 96 -4.62 22.37 -16.61
CA LYS A 96 -4.21 23.55 -17.37
C LYS A 96 -3.10 24.36 -16.66
N ARG A 97 -3.17 24.45 -15.31
CA ARG A 97 -2.14 25.14 -14.52
C ARG A 97 -0.84 24.35 -14.43
N LEU A 98 -0.93 23.03 -14.22
CA LEU A 98 0.25 22.16 -14.11
C LEU A 98 0.91 21.90 -15.46
N ARG A 99 0.12 21.79 -16.54
CA ARG A 99 0.54 21.36 -17.88
C ARG A 99 1.31 20.03 -17.79
N PRO A 100 0.67 18.94 -17.29
CA PRO A 100 1.37 17.70 -17.04
C PRO A 100 1.90 17.08 -18.32
N ASN A 101 3.06 16.43 -18.22
CA ASN A 101 3.59 15.56 -19.27
C ASN A 101 3.26 14.09 -19.01
N VAL A 102 2.81 13.75 -17.79
CA VAL A 102 2.34 12.42 -17.45
C VAL A 102 1.14 12.47 -16.51
N ILE A 103 0.16 11.60 -16.73
CA ILE A 103 -1.00 11.39 -15.85
C ILE A 103 -0.91 9.98 -15.28
N VAL A 104 -1.01 9.88 -13.95
CA VAL A 104 -1.05 8.61 -13.21
C VAL A 104 -2.46 8.40 -12.69
N VAL A 105 -3.07 7.26 -13.01
CA VAL A 105 -4.41 6.86 -12.58
C VAL A 105 -4.31 5.59 -11.73
N PRO A 106 -4.42 5.70 -10.39
CA PRO A 106 -4.30 4.55 -9.48
C PRO A 106 -5.54 3.70 -9.31
N THR A 107 -6.70 4.19 -9.73
CA THR A 107 -7.99 3.59 -9.37
C THR A 107 -8.98 3.66 -10.53
N PRO A 108 -9.89 2.67 -10.66
CA PRO A 108 -10.80 2.56 -11.81
C PRO A 108 -12.13 3.32 -11.63
N GLY A 109 -12.25 4.17 -10.62
CA GLY A 109 -13.48 4.91 -10.34
C GLY A 109 -13.64 6.20 -11.16
N PRO A 110 -14.61 7.07 -10.81
CA PRO A 110 -14.93 8.28 -11.58
C PRO A 110 -13.75 9.24 -11.79
N TYR A 111 -12.87 9.40 -10.78
CA TYR A 111 -11.64 10.19 -10.92
C TYR A 111 -10.68 9.55 -11.91
N GLY A 112 -10.49 8.22 -11.82
CA GLY A 112 -9.60 7.48 -12.71
C GLY A 112 -10.07 7.53 -14.15
N LEU A 113 -11.35 7.29 -14.41
CA LEU A 113 -11.95 7.36 -15.74
C LEU A 113 -11.85 8.77 -16.35
N LEU A 114 -12.06 9.82 -15.52
CA LEU A 114 -11.85 11.20 -15.96
C LEU A 114 -10.37 11.46 -16.28
N GLY A 115 -9.44 10.97 -15.46
CA GLY A 115 -7.99 11.08 -15.70
C GLY A 115 -7.57 10.45 -17.03
N MET A 116 -8.05 9.24 -17.30
CA MET A 116 -7.83 8.54 -18.57
C MET A 116 -8.39 9.34 -19.77
N HIS A 117 -9.63 9.83 -19.65
CA HIS A 117 -10.25 10.62 -20.72
C HIS A 117 -9.43 11.89 -21.02
N LEU A 118 -9.00 12.61 -19.98
CA LEU A 118 -8.19 13.83 -20.13
C LEU A 118 -6.79 13.52 -20.70
N ALA A 119 -6.18 12.40 -20.31
CA ALA A 119 -4.91 11.94 -20.88
C ALA A 119 -5.03 11.73 -22.39
N GLY A 120 -6.05 11.01 -22.85
CA GLY A 120 -6.30 10.77 -24.27
C GLY A 120 -6.61 12.04 -25.05
N ARG A 121 -7.46 12.95 -24.49
CA ARG A 121 -7.83 14.21 -25.13
C ARG A 121 -6.65 15.17 -25.30
N LEU A 122 -5.71 15.15 -24.36
CA LEU A 122 -4.55 16.05 -24.33
C LEU A 122 -3.28 15.42 -24.90
N GLY A 123 -3.31 14.16 -25.36
CA GLY A 123 -2.14 13.42 -25.84
C GLY A 123 -1.05 13.21 -24.79
N ILE A 124 -1.44 13.08 -23.53
CA ILE A 124 -0.52 12.96 -22.39
C ILE A 124 -0.30 11.49 -22.07
N HIS A 125 0.96 11.14 -21.72
CA HIS A 125 1.35 9.80 -21.26
C HIS A 125 0.52 9.34 -20.07
N LEU A 126 -0.09 8.14 -20.14
CA LEU A 126 -0.95 7.56 -19.12
C LEU A 126 -0.29 6.36 -18.46
N VAL A 127 -0.08 6.44 -17.16
CA VAL A 127 0.36 5.34 -16.29
C VAL A 127 -0.82 4.91 -15.41
N VAL A 128 -1.08 3.62 -15.30
CA VAL A 128 -2.18 3.08 -14.49
C VAL A 128 -1.65 2.23 -13.35
N GLY A 129 -2.08 2.52 -12.13
CA GLY A 129 -1.80 1.66 -10.97
C GLY A 129 -2.85 0.58 -10.79
N PHE A 130 -2.43 -0.64 -10.45
CA PHE A 130 -3.29 -1.77 -10.14
C PHE A 130 -2.90 -2.36 -8.79
N HIS A 131 -3.62 -1.97 -7.74
CA HIS A 131 -3.25 -2.22 -6.34
C HIS A 131 -4.23 -3.10 -5.57
N THR A 132 -5.34 -3.49 -6.18
CA THR A 132 -6.40 -4.24 -5.49
C THR A 132 -6.90 -5.38 -6.36
N HIS A 133 -6.77 -6.60 -5.85
CA HIS A 133 -7.31 -7.80 -6.49
C HIS A 133 -8.80 -7.93 -6.16
N PHE A 134 -9.64 -7.22 -6.90
CA PHE A 134 -11.08 -7.16 -6.64
C PHE A 134 -11.77 -8.53 -6.74
N GLU A 135 -11.35 -9.40 -7.66
CA GLU A 135 -11.94 -10.74 -7.81
C GLU A 135 -11.69 -11.60 -6.56
N ALA A 136 -10.45 -11.58 -6.02
CA ALA A 136 -10.16 -12.28 -4.78
C ALA A 136 -10.93 -11.70 -3.59
N LEU A 137 -11.13 -10.37 -3.55
CA LEU A 137 -11.93 -9.74 -2.51
C LEU A 137 -13.40 -10.14 -2.58
N THR A 138 -14.00 -10.17 -3.75
CA THR A 138 -15.43 -10.51 -3.90
C THR A 138 -15.72 -11.97 -3.60
N ASN A 139 -14.76 -12.88 -3.85
CA ASN A 139 -14.90 -14.29 -3.48
C ASN A 139 -15.00 -14.50 -1.94
N LEU A 140 -14.52 -13.55 -1.14
CA LEU A 140 -14.67 -13.55 0.31
C LEU A 140 -16.03 -13.03 0.78
N PHE A 141 -16.79 -12.36 -0.09
CA PHE A 141 -18.12 -11.82 0.21
C PHE A 141 -19.22 -12.71 -0.40
N GLN A 142 -19.29 -13.99 0.00
CA GLN A 142 -20.26 -14.96 -0.52
C GLN A 142 -21.73 -14.52 -0.35
N ASP A 143 -22.01 -13.67 0.66
CA ASP A 143 -23.36 -13.16 0.94
C ASP A 143 -23.87 -12.09 -0.06
N TRP A 144 -23.02 -11.62 -0.97
CA TRP A 144 -23.37 -10.54 -1.92
C TRP A 144 -24.03 -11.04 -3.20
N GLY A 145 -24.02 -12.34 -3.47
CA GLY A 145 -24.71 -12.98 -4.59
C GLY A 145 -24.49 -12.24 -5.92
N VAL A 146 -25.58 -12.00 -6.65
CA VAL A 146 -25.59 -11.34 -7.98
C VAL A 146 -24.96 -9.94 -7.95
N ARG A 147 -25.06 -9.19 -6.85
CA ARG A 147 -24.50 -7.83 -6.72
C ARG A 147 -22.98 -7.83 -6.78
N ALA A 148 -22.32 -8.84 -6.19
CA ALA A 148 -20.86 -8.99 -6.26
C ALA A 148 -20.40 -9.23 -7.69
N HIS A 149 -21.10 -10.08 -8.44
CA HIS A 149 -20.79 -10.38 -9.84
C HIS A 149 -20.93 -9.14 -10.74
N ILE A 150 -21.98 -8.34 -10.55
CA ILE A 150 -22.18 -7.09 -11.29
C ILE A 150 -21.06 -6.08 -10.96
N ALA A 151 -20.71 -5.92 -9.68
CA ALA A 151 -19.64 -5.02 -9.25
C ALA A 151 -18.27 -5.45 -9.84
N ASN A 152 -17.98 -6.76 -9.84
CA ASN A 152 -16.78 -7.31 -10.45
C ASN A 152 -16.71 -7.09 -11.94
N ALA A 153 -17.81 -7.40 -12.67
CA ALA A 153 -17.88 -7.20 -14.11
C ALA A 153 -17.66 -5.72 -14.46
N TYR A 154 -18.28 -4.81 -13.71
CA TYR A 154 -18.09 -3.36 -13.87
C TYR A 154 -16.64 -2.95 -13.65
N LEU A 155 -16.02 -3.35 -12.52
CA LEU A 155 -14.64 -3.00 -12.20
C LEU A 155 -13.65 -3.61 -13.19
N ARG A 156 -13.88 -4.86 -13.62
CA ARG A 156 -13.08 -5.52 -14.65
C ARG A 156 -13.19 -4.79 -15.99
N GLY A 157 -14.38 -4.33 -16.36
CA GLY A 157 -14.61 -3.49 -17.54
C GLY A 157 -13.87 -2.16 -17.47
N CYS A 158 -13.92 -1.47 -16.33
CA CYS A 158 -13.18 -0.23 -16.10
C CYS A 158 -11.66 -0.45 -16.18
N HIS A 159 -11.12 -1.51 -15.56
CA HIS A 159 -9.70 -1.85 -15.66
C HIS A 159 -9.30 -2.17 -17.10
N ARG A 160 -10.08 -2.98 -17.81
CA ARG A 160 -9.82 -3.29 -19.23
C ARG A 160 -9.72 -2.02 -20.07
N LEU A 161 -10.62 -1.07 -19.84
CA LEU A 161 -10.62 0.21 -20.54
C LEU A 161 -9.38 1.05 -20.18
N LEU A 162 -9.02 1.12 -18.90
CA LEU A 162 -7.82 1.83 -18.43
C LEU A 162 -6.55 1.20 -19.01
N PHE A 163 -6.42 -0.14 -18.94
CA PHE A 163 -5.25 -0.86 -19.42
C PHE A 163 -5.06 -0.75 -20.93
N SER A 164 -6.16 -0.78 -21.71
CA SER A 164 -6.09 -0.63 -23.16
C SER A 164 -5.58 0.75 -23.61
N ARG A 165 -5.68 1.76 -22.76
CA ARG A 165 -5.28 3.15 -23.03
C ARG A 165 -4.00 3.57 -22.33
N SER A 166 -3.47 2.77 -21.42
CA SER A 166 -2.23 3.05 -20.71
C SER A 166 -1.00 2.61 -21.52
N GLN A 167 0.10 3.30 -21.31
CA GLN A 167 1.41 2.88 -21.79
C GLN A 167 2.00 1.79 -20.91
N VAL A 168 1.71 1.83 -19.60
CA VAL A 168 2.16 0.83 -18.62
C VAL A 168 1.15 0.72 -17.49
N VAL A 169 0.98 -0.51 -16.99
CA VAL A 169 0.23 -0.83 -15.77
C VAL A 169 1.22 -1.20 -14.69
N LEU A 170 1.04 -0.66 -13.48
CA LEU A 170 1.91 -0.92 -12.34
C LEU A 170 1.22 -1.87 -11.37
N ALA A 171 1.84 -2.99 -11.09
CA ALA A 171 1.38 -3.99 -10.13
C ALA A 171 2.39 -4.10 -8.97
N ASN A 172 1.95 -4.51 -7.80
CA ASN A 172 2.77 -4.52 -6.59
C ASN A 172 3.14 -5.93 -6.09
N SER A 173 2.68 -6.97 -6.78
CA SER A 173 3.09 -8.36 -6.58
C SER A 173 3.05 -9.13 -7.90
N ILE A 174 3.72 -10.29 -7.94
CA ILE A 174 3.75 -11.16 -9.13
C ILE A 174 2.34 -11.63 -9.48
N GLU A 175 1.54 -12.01 -8.49
CA GLU A 175 0.13 -12.39 -8.69
C GLU A 175 -0.65 -11.25 -9.38
N MET A 176 -0.47 -10.00 -8.92
CA MET A 176 -1.13 -8.84 -9.52
C MET A 176 -0.66 -8.56 -10.95
N VAL A 177 0.59 -8.89 -11.31
CA VAL A 177 1.08 -8.84 -12.70
C VAL A 177 0.31 -9.81 -13.59
N GLU A 178 0.12 -11.04 -13.15
CA GLU A 178 -0.62 -12.07 -13.88
C GLU A 178 -2.10 -11.68 -14.05
N VAL A 179 -2.72 -11.19 -12.98
CA VAL A 179 -4.11 -10.69 -13.03
C VAL A 179 -4.23 -9.50 -13.98
N ALA A 180 -3.31 -8.54 -13.97
CA ALA A 180 -3.33 -7.40 -14.90
C ALA A 180 -3.23 -7.87 -16.36
N ARG A 181 -2.36 -8.82 -16.65
CA ARG A 181 -2.23 -9.44 -17.98
C ARG A 181 -3.53 -10.15 -18.41
N SER A 182 -4.15 -10.90 -17.52
CA SER A 182 -5.43 -11.59 -17.79
C SER A 182 -6.59 -10.62 -18.10
N ILE A 183 -6.58 -9.42 -17.54
CA ILE A 183 -7.55 -8.35 -17.81
C ILE A 183 -7.27 -7.66 -19.15
N GLY A 184 -6.04 -7.75 -19.67
CA GLY A 184 -5.66 -7.20 -20.98
C GLY A 184 -4.59 -6.09 -20.93
N ALA A 185 -3.82 -6.00 -19.85
CA ALA A 185 -2.67 -5.10 -19.81
C ALA A 185 -1.57 -5.58 -20.77
N LYS A 186 -1.14 -4.70 -21.69
CA LYS A 186 -0.10 -5.02 -22.68
C LYS A 186 1.31 -4.96 -22.09
N ARG A 187 1.53 -4.03 -21.17
CA ARG A 187 2.80 -3.83 -20.47
C ARG A 187 2.50 -3.71 -18.99
N VAL A 188 3.14 -4.53 -18.19
CA VAL A 188 3.01 -4.51 -16.73
C VAL A 188 4.39 -4.39 -16.13
N SER A 189 4.55 -3.48 -15.19
CA SER A 189 5.78 -3.32 -14.43
C SER A 189 5.51 -3.60 -12.95
N LEU A 190 6.40 -4.37 -12.34
CA LEU A 190 6.36 -4.63 -10.90
C LEU A 190 6.89 -3.41 -10.15
N MET A 191 6.11 -2.89 -9.20
CA MET A 191 6.41 -1.65 -8.50
C MET A 191 6.12 -1.78 -7.01
N ALA A 192 7.16 -1.67 -6.18
CA ALA A 192 7.00 -1.69 -4.73
C ALA A 192 6.33 -0.41 -4.20
N THR A 193 5.96 -0.43 -2.93
CA THR A 193 5.38 0.72 -2.25
C THR A 193 6.49 1.69 -1.80
N PRO A 194 6.39 3.02 -2.04
CA PRO A 194 7.33 3.98 -1.49
C PRO A 194 7.15 4.10 0.04
N ILE A 195 8.26 4.09 0.75
CA ILE A 195 8.28 4.29 2.20
C ILE A 195 8.32 5.81 2.46
N PRO A 196 7.43 6.36 3.31
CA PRO A 196 7.50 7.78 3.66
C PRO A 196 8.84 8.15 4.29
N LYS A 197 9.42 9.28 3.86
CA LYS A 197 10.74 9.72 4.33
C LYS A 197 10.92 9.67 5.84
N ARG A 198 9.90 10.07 6.59
CA ARG A 198 9.92 10.06 8.06
C ARG A 198 10.14 8.68 8.70
N PHE A 199 9.85 7.56 7.99
CA PHE A 199 10.12 6.21 8.49
C PHE A 199 11.58 5.82 8.33
N LEU A 200 12.27 6.40 7.33
CA LEU A 200 13.68 6.14 7.06
C LEU A 200 14.60 7.10 7.83
N ASP A 201 14.25 8.39 7.88
CA ASP A 201 15.09 9.46 8.39
C ASP A 201 15.06 9.57 9.94
N ARG A 202 13.95 9.16 10.56
CA ARG A 202 13.82 9.26 12.02
C ARG A 202 14.66 8.20 12.74
N ALA A 203 15.35 8.60 13.81
CA ALA A 203 16.06 7.68 14.68
C ALA A 203 15.15 6.50 15.12
N LEU A 204 15.72 5.31 15.20
CA LEU A 204 14.99 4.13 15.66
C LEU A 204 14.66 4.27 17.14
N SER A 205 13.46 3.84 17.51
CA SER A 205 13.14 3.60 18.90
C SER A 205 13.77 2.27 19.35
N PRO A 206 14.28 2.18 20.60
CA PRO A 206 14.84 0.93 21.12
C PRO A 206 13.87 -0.25 20.93
N THR A 207 14.41 -1.39 20.59
CA THR A 207 13.69 -2.65 20.58
C THR A 207 13.70 -3.26 21.97
N ARG A 208 12.60 -3.88 22.39
CA ARG A 208 12.58 -4.65 23.64
C ARG A 208 13.24 -6.00 23.42
N PRO A 209 13.86 -6.59 24.46
CA PRO A 209 14.50 -7.90 24.35
C PRO A 209 13.48 -9.04 24.18
N ARG A 210 12.22 -8.80 24.49
CA ARG A 210 11.11 -9.75 24.38
C ARG A 210 9.96 -9.15 23.60
N ILE A 211 9.23 -10.01 22.89
CA ILE A 211 8.00 -9.64 22.19
C ILE A 211 6.85 -9.75 23.18
N GLU A 212 6.27 -8.60 23.52
CA GLU A 212 5.15 -8.47 24.47
C GLU A 212 3.97 -7.71 23.85
N ARG A 213 4.23 -6.79 22.89
CA ARG A 213 3.22 -5.92 22.27
C ARG A 213 3.15 -6.16 20.77
N ILE A 214 1.98 -6.59 20.31
CA ILE A 214 1.70 -6.98 18.93
C ILE A 214 0.78 -5.94 18.28
N LEU A 215 1.14 -5.45 17.10
CA LEU A 215 0.33 -4.54 16.32
C LEU A 215 -0.29 -5.24 15.10
N PHE A 216 -1.59 -5.13 14.96
CA PHE A 216 -2.28 -5.21 13.69
C PHE A 216 -2.67 -3.79 13.26
N ALA A 217 -2.35 -3.38 12.02
CA ALA A 217 -2.80 -2.10 11.50
C ALA A 217 -3.27 -2.23 10.05
N GLY A 218 -4.54 -1.89 9.79
CA GLY A 218 -5.14 -2.02 8.49
C GLY A 218 -6.64 -1.78 8.49
N ARG A 219 -7.28 -2.01 7.33
CA ARG A 219 -8.73 -1.99 7.21
C ARG A 219 -9.33 -3.15 8.00
N LEU A 220 -10.38 -2.90 8.77
CA LEU A 220 -11.07 -3.95 9.52
C LEU A 220 -12.10 -4.64 8.61
N ALA A 221 -11.64 -5.59 7.79
CA ALA A 221 -12.42 -6.24 6.75
C ALA A 221 -12.10 -7.74 6.65
N PRO A 222 -12.98 -8.56 6.05
CA PRO A 222 -12.85 -10.03 6.04
C PRO A 222 -11.54 -10.55 5.47
N GLU A 223 -10.98 -9.87 4.46
CA GLU A 223 -9.70 -10.23 3.85
C GLU A 223 -8.52 -10.13 4.81
N LYS A 224 -8.65 -9.38 5.90
CA LYS A 224 -7.59 -9.18 6.90
C LYS A 224 -7.54 -10.23 8.00
N ASN A 225 -8.52 -11.14 8.02
CA ASN A 225 -8.55 -12.28 8.95
C ASN A 225 -8.39 -11.87 10.43
N LEU A 226 -9.20 -10.89 10.86
CA LEU A 226 -9.17 -10.40 12.25
C LEU A 226 -9.53 -11.47 13.28
N ALA A 227 -10.27 -12.52 12.87
CA ALA A 227 -10.56 -13.66 13.72
C ALA A 227 -9.28 -14.35 14.22
N ALA A 228 -8.24 -14.44 13.39
CA ALA A 228 -6.95 -14.98 13.82
C ALA A 228 -6.27 -14.11 14.89
N VAL A 229 -6.44 -12.79 14.84
CA VAL A 229 -5.89 -11.86 15.85
C VAL A 229 -6.63 -12.03 17.19
N VAL A 230 -7.97 -12.14 17.15
CA VAL A 230 -8.80 -12.37 18.33
C VAL A 230 -8.48 -13.71 18.97
N GLU A 231 -8.36 -14.77 18.16
CA GLU A 231 -7.99 -16.11 18.64
C GLU A 231 -6.60 -16.13 19.27
N ALA A 232 -5.63 -15.46 18.66
CA ALA A 232 -4.29 -15.33 19.20
C ALA A 232 -4.30 -14.59 20.56
N ALA A 233 -5.10 -13.54 20.70
CA ALA A 233 -5.24 -12.80 21.94
C ALA A 233 -5.87 -13.67 23.06
N ARG A 234 -6.86 -14.52 22.75
CA ARG A 234 -7.45 -15.49 23.68
C ARG A 234 -6.45 -16.52 24.17
N ARG A 235 -5.60 -17.03 23.25
CA ARG A 235 -4.63 -18.08 23.57
C ARG A 235 -3.37 -17.57 24.27
N LEU A 236 -3.04 -16.28 24.11
CA LEU A 236 -1.81 -15.66 24.61
C LEU A 236 -2.16 -14.45 25.50
N PRO A 237 -2.71 -14.67 26.70
CA PRO A 237 -3.17 -13.60 27.59
C PRO A 237 -2.02 -12.74 28.14
N ASP A 238 -0.80 -13.21 28.05
CA ASP A 238 0.43 -12.53 28.44
C ASP A 238 1.00 -11.57 27.35
N LEU A 239 0.38 -11.56 26.16
CA LEU A 239 0.71 -10.60 25.08
C LEU A 239 -0.35 -9.51 24.98
N GLU A 240 0.09 -8.27 24.80
CA GLU A 240 -0.76 -7.12 24.51
C GLU A 240 -0.98 -7.02 23.00
N PHE A 241 -2.23 -7.02 22.55
CA PHE A 241 -2.61 -6.85 21.17
C PHE A 241 -3.21 -5.46 20.95
N ILE A 242 -2.69 -4.74 19.95
CA ILE A 242 -3.18 -3.44 19.54
C ILE A 242 -3.71 -3.56 18.12
N VAL A 243 -5.00 -3.25 17.92
CA VAL A 243 -5.64 -3.26 16.62
C VAL A 243 -5.96 -1.84 16.21
N ALA A 244 -5.30 -1.39 15.14
CA ALA A 244 -5.45 -0.05 14.58
C ALA A 244 -6.13 -0.12 13.21
N GLY A 245 -7.24 0.59 13.07
CA GLY A 245 -7.97 0.66 11.80
C GLY A 245 -9.44 0.95 11.96
N ASP A 246 -10.13 0.89 10.82
CA ASP A 246 -11.57 1.07 10.73
C ASP A 246 -12.08 0.26 9.53
N GLY A 247 -13.34 -0.16 9.55
CA GLY A 247 -13.91 -0.96 8.47
C GLY A 247 -15.20 -1.68 8.85
N PRO A 248 -15.75 -2.48 7.93
CA PRO A 248 -17.04 -3.15 8.12
C PRO A 248 -17.07 -4.13 9.30
N LEU A 249 -15.93 -4.69 9.73
CA LEU A 249 -15.85 -5.62 10.86
C LEU A 249 -15.65 -4.93 12.22
N ARG A 250 -15.74 -3.60 12.31
CA ARG A 250 -15.51 -2.87 13.55
C ARG A 250 -16.47 -3.31 14.67
N GLU A 251 -17.77 -3.31 14.39
CA GLU A 251 -18.79 -3.68 15.39
C GLU A 251 -18.64 -5.13 15.85
N TRP A 252 -18.38 -6.05 14.92
CA TRP A 252 -18.07 -7.45 15.24
C TRP A 252 -16.85 -7.53 16.15
N LEU A 253 -15.77 -6.83 15.83
CA LEU A 253 -14.53 -6.86 16.60
C LEU A 253 -14.72 -6.26 18.00
N GLU A 254 -15.50 -5.18 18.15
CA GLU A 254 -15.85 -4.59 19.45
C GLU A 254 -16.65 -5.56 20.33
N GLN A 255 -17.48 -6.42 19.73
CA GLN A 255 -18.21 -7.47 20.44
C GLN A 255 -17.29 -8.62 20.87
N GLU A 256 -16.48 -9.14 19.93
CA GLU A 256 -15.59 -10.28 20.17
C GLU A 256 -14.46 -10.00 21.17
N THR A 257 -14.11 -8.73 21.36
CA THR A 257 -12.99 -8.34 22.23
C THR A 257 -13.42 -7.78 23.58
N ARG A 258 -14.71 -7.79 23.86
CA ARG A 258 -15.28 -7.21 25.09
C ARG A 258 -14.69 -7.80 26.36
N ASP A 259 -14.39 -9.09 26.34
CA ASP A 259 -13.85 -9.87 27.47
C ASP A 259 -12.35 -10.18 27.29
N LEU A 260 -11.64 -9.46 26.41
CA LEU A 260 -10.22 -9.63 26.17
C LEU A 260 -9.43 -8.42 26.69
N PRO A 261 -8.99 -8.41 27.95
CA PRO A 261 -8.29 -7.27 28.55
C PRO A 261 -6.94 -6.98 27.88
N ASN A 262 -6.37 -7.96 27.20
CA ASN A 262 -5.09 -7.86 26.50
C ASN A 262 -5.23 -7.45 25.03
N LEU A 263 -6.44 -7.09 24.53
CA LEU A 263 -6.63 -6.59 23.19
C LEU A 263 -7.29 -5.20 23.22
N THR A 264 -6.59 -4.22 22.64
CA THR A 264 -7.03 -2.81 22.57
C THR A 264 -7.36 -2.39 21.15
N LEU A 265 -8.56 -1.86 20.93
CA LEU A 265 -8.97 -1.27 19.66
C LEU A 265 -8.71 0.24 19.70
N VAL A 266 -7.71 0.72 18.94
CA VAL A 266 -7.38 2.16 18.92
C VAL A 266 -8.11 2.93 17.82
N GLY A 267 -8.90 2.23 17.00
CA GLY A 267 -9.66 2.83 15.90
C GLY A 267 -8.76 3.37 14.80
N TRP A 268 -9.27 4.34 14.03
CA TRP A 268 -8.53 4.93 12.92
C TRP A 268 -7.34 5.77 13.39
N VAL A 269 -6.14 5.40 12.96
CA VAL A 269 -4.90 6.11 13.26
C VAL A 269 -4.49 6.99 12.07
N LYS A 270 -4.24 8.28 12.34
CA LYS A 270 -3.76 9.20 11.30
C LYS A 270 -2.40 8.77 10.77
N ARG A 271 -2.16 8.98 9.47
CA ARG A 271 -0.89 8.66 8.80
C ARG A 271 0.35 9.24 9.48
N THR A 272 0.22 10.38 10.15
CA THR A 272 1.30 11.01 10.92
C THR A 272 1.59 10.34 12.26
N GLN A 273 0.65 9.54 12.77
CA GLN A 273 0.75 8.88 14.08
C GLN A 273 1.15 7.40 13.95
N ILE A 274 0.94 6.79 12.76
CA ILE A 274 1.22 5.35 12.56
C ILE A 274 2.69 5.00 12.84
N LEU A 275 3.64 5.89 12.52
CA LEU A 275 5.05 5.69 12.83
C LEU A 275 5.29 5.54 14.34
N ARG A 276 4.66 6.39 15.16
CA ARG A 276 4.79 6.31 16.62
C ARG A 276 4.16 5.02 17.16
N LEU A 277 3.07 4.59 16.55
CA LEU A 277 2.41 3.33 16.93
C LEU A 277 3.30 2.13 16.61
N ILE A 278 3.91 2.08 15.42
CA ILE A 278 4.89 1.04 15.06
C ILE A 278 6.10 1.07 16.00
N ASP A 279 6.59 2.25 16.34
CA ASP A 279 7.71 2.41 17.28
C ASP A 279 7.38 1.98 18.71
N SER A 280 6.10 1.94 19.09
CA SER A 280 5.64 1.57 20.44
C SER A 280 5.39 0.08 20.66
N VAL A 281 5.47 -0.74 19.61
CA VAL A 281 5.22 -2.18 19.65
C VAL A 281 6.48 -2.99 19.37
N ASP A 282 6.43 -4.29 19.64
CA ASP A 282 7.57 -5.18 19.47
C ASP A 282 7.49 -5.98 18.16
N ALA A 283 6.29 -6.22 17.64
CA ALA A 283 6.09 -6.89 16.35
C ALA A 283 4.82 -6.40 15.65
N LEU A 284 4.79 -6.53 14.32
CA LEU A 284 3.62 -6.32 13.48
C LEU A 284 3.13 -7.66 12.93
N VAL A 285 1.82 -7.86 12.89
CA VAL A 285 1.19 -9.05 12.29
C VAL A 285 0.22 -8.69 11.18
N LEU A 286 0.25 -9.44 10.07
CA LEU A 286 -0.70 -9.38 8.98
C LEU A 286 -1.16 -10.79 8.58
N PRO A 287 -2.14 -11.38 9.29
CA PRO A 287 -2.64 -12.73 8.99
C PRO A 287 -3.65 -12.73 7.84
N SER A 288 -3.51 -11.83 6.89
CA SER A 288 -4.48 -11.57 5.80
C SER A 288 -4.68 -12.81 4.93
N ARG A 289 -5.93 -13.03 4.49
CA ARG A 289 -6.28 -14.04 3.48
C ARG A 289 -6.00 -13.55 2.07
N VAL A 290 -6.11 -12.24 1.87
CA VAL A 290 -5.76 -11.54 0.63
C VAL A 290 -5.05 -10.24 1.00
N GLU A 291 -3.81 -10.08 0.54
CA GLU A 291 -3.02 -8.87 0.74
C GLU A 291 -2.14 -8.62 -0.49
N SER A 292 -2.47 -7.63 -1.28
CA SER A 292 -1.75 -7.36 -2.54
C SER A 292 -0.27 -7.00 -2.36
N PHE A 293 0.09 -6.38 -1.23
CA PHE A 293 1.50 -6.08 -0.91
C PHE A 293 1.78 -6.10 0.60
N GLY A 294 1.02 -5.37 1.43
CA GLY A 294 1.31 -5.21 2.85
C GLY A 294 2.16 -3.97 3.16
N THR A 295 1.70 -2.80 2.73
CA THR A 295 2.44 -1.53 2.93
C THR A 295 2.88 -1.30 4.37
N ILE A 296 2.02 -1.63 5.35
CA ILE A 296 2.35 -1.46 6.77
C ILE A 296 3.47 -2.41 7.22
N ALA A 297 3.60 -3.58 6.60
CA ALA A 297 4.71 -4.50 6.84
C ALA A 297 6.04 -3.86 6.43
N LEU A 298 6.10 -3.27 5.22
CA LEU A 298 7.28 -2.57 4.75
C LEU A 298 7.64 -1.36 5.64
N GLU A 299 6.64 -0.65 6.15
CA GLU A 299 6.83 0.45 7.10
C GLU A 299 7.40 -0.04 8.45
N ALA A 300 6.93 -1.18 8.96
CA ALA A 300 7.45 -1.80 10.16
C ALA A 300 8.88 -2.32 9.98
N MET A 301 9.20 -2.93 8.82
CA MET A 301 10.57 -3.31 8.45
C MET A 301 11.51 -2.10 8.46
N ALA A 302 11.09 -0.97 7.87
CA ALA A 302 11.87 0.28 7.88
C ALA A 302 12.13 0.81 9.30
N ARG A 303 11.31 0.41 10.29
CA ARG A 303 11.46 0.74 11.72
C ARG A 303 12.14 -0.39 12.51
N ALA A 304 12.75 -1.36 11.85
CA ALA A 304 13.39 -2.53 12.47
C ALA A 304 12.44 -3.27 13.44
N ARG A 305 11.15 -3.38 13.10
CA ARG A 305 10.20 -4.20 13.85
C ARG A 305 10.05 -5.56 13.16
N PRO A 306 10.07 -6.66 13.91
CA PRO A 306 9.69 -7.98 13.38
C PRO A 306 8.33 -7.91 12.71
N VAL A 307 8.22 -8.50 11.53
CA VAL A 307 7.00 -8.56 10.74
C VAL A 307 6.62 -10.00 10.51
N LEU A 308 5.42 -10.40 10.93
CA LEU A 308 4.87 -11.73 10.75
C LEU A 308 3.65 -11.64 9.82
N VAL A 309 3.73 -12.25 8.65
CA VAL A 309 2.68 -12.20 7.63
C VAL A 309 2.23 -13.58 7.21
N SER A 310 1.00 -13.70 6.70
CA SER A 310 0.53 -14.91 6.02
C SER A 310 1.24 -15.11 4.67
N GLU A 311 1.24 -16.34 4.17
CA GLU A 311 1.76 -16.66 2.82
C GLU A 311 1.02 -15.93 1.69
N ALA A 312 -0.21 -15.51 1.93
CA ALA A 312 -1.00 -14.72 0.98
C ALA A 312 -0.60 -13.23 0.88
N CYS A 313 0.46 -12.82 1.59
CA CYS A 313 0.90 -11.44 1.57
C CYS A 313 1.85 -11.18 0.40
N GLY A 314 1.47 -10.30 -0.53
CA GLY A 314 2.21 -10.01 -1.77
C GLY A 314 3.63 -9.44 -1.55
N ILE A 315 3.98 -8.97 -0.35
CA ILE A 315 5.35 -8.54 -0.01
C ILE A 315 6.36 -9.70 -0.13
N LEU A 316 5.91 -10.94 0.05
CA LEU A 316 6.74 -12.15 -0.08
C LEU A 316 7.17 -12.42 -1.53
N SER A 317 6.51 -11.82 -2.53
CA SER A 317 6.93 -11.87 -3.94
C SER A 317 8.22 -11.09 -4.23
N TRP A 318 8.74 -10.37 -3.23
CA TRP A 318 9.95 -9.57 -3.36
C TRP A 318 11.09 -10.26 -2.61
N ASP A 319 11.96 -10.97 -3.32
CA ASP A 319 13.06 -11.78 -2.73
C ASP A 319 13.92 -10.98 -1.75
N ILE A 320 14.23 -9.72 -2.10
CA ILE A 320 15.00 -8.85 -1.23
C ILE A 320 14.32 -8.58 0.12
N LEU A 321 12.98 -8.62 0.19
CA LEU A 321 12.22 -8.38 1.41
C LEU A 321 11.91 -9.66 2.18
N SER A 322 11.68 -10.78 1.46
CA SER A 322 11.22 -12.04 2.03
C SER A 322 12.16 -12.57 3.11
N GLY A 323 13.48 -12.43 2.94
CA GLY A 323 14.49 -12.85 3.91
C GLY A 323 14.38 -12.17 5.28
N GLY A 324 13.85 -10.94 5.34
CA GLY A 324 13.64 -10.17 6.57
C GLY A 324 12.27 -10.37 7.24
N ILE A 325 11.39 -11.20 6.67
CA ILE A 325 10.01 -11.39 7.12
C ILE A 325 9.86 -12.76 7.78
N PHE A 326 9.00 -12.83 8.79
CA PHE A 326 8.53 -14.08 9.39
C PHE A 326 7.18 -14.44 8.74
N THR A 327 7.00 -15.71 8.39
CA THR A 327 5.78 -16.19 7.72
C THR A 327 4.97 -17.08 8.66
N ILE A 328 3.67 -16.89 8.69
CA ILE A 328 2.71 -17.83 9.29
C ILE A 328 2.59 -18.99 8.31
N ARG A 329 2.98 -20.19 8.72
CA ARG A 329 2.98 -21.38 7.87
C ARG A 329 1.55 -21.86 7.59
N ALA A 330 1.36 -22.63 6.53
CA ALA A 330 0.04 -23.13 6.13
C ALA A 330 -0.62 -24.03 7.19
N ASP A 331 0.19 -24.75 7.98
CA ASP A 331 -0.21 -25.64 9.07
C ASP A 331 -0.22 -24.97 10.46
N GLU A 332 0.03 -23.66 10.51
CA GLU A 332 0.24 -22.89 11.73
C GLU A 332 -0.83 -21.80 11.87
N ASN A 333 -1.37 -21.60 13.06
CA ASN A 333 -2.18 -20.43 13.36
C ASN A 333 -1.32 -19.27 13.88
N LEU A 334 -1.89 -18.07 13.98
CA LEU A 334 -1.18 -16.87 14.40
C LEU A 334 -0.57 -17.00 15.81
N ALA A 335 -1.25 -17.67 16.74
CA ALA A 335 -0.75 -17.85 18.11
C ALA A 335 0.51 -18.72 18.14
N ASP A 336 0.51 -19.83 17.39
CA ASP A 336 1.67 -20.72 17.30
C ASP A 336 2.86 -20.03 16.61
N ALA A 337 2.60 -19.24 15.56
CA ALA A 337 3.61 -18.44 14.90
C ALA A 337 4.23 -17.38 15.83
N LEU A 338 3.41 -16.74 16.69
CA LEU A 338 3.90 -15.79 17.69
C LEU A 338 4.73 -16.50 18.78
N LEU A 339 4.33 -17.68 19.22
CA LEU A 339 5.11 -18.48 20.18
C LEU A 339 6.46 -18.86 19.58
N ARG A 340 6.51 -19.31 18.33
CA ARG A 340 7.75 -19.60 17.60
C ARG A 340 8.63 -18.36 17.48
N LEU A 341 8.05 -17.19 17.20
CA LEU A 341 8.79 -15.93 17.13
C LEU A 341 9.41 -15.55 18.48
N ARG A 342 8.70 -15.77 19.60
CA ARG A 342 9.18 -15.51 20.96
C ARG A 342 10.29 -16.46 21.43
N GLN A 343 10.44 -17.63 20.80
CA GLN A 343 11.50 -18.60 21.11
C GLN A 343 12.86 -18.23 20.50
N LEU A 344 12.89 -17.26 19.58
CA LEU A 344 14.13 -16.78 19.01
C LEU A 344 14.97 -16.04 20.05
N ASP A 345 16.27 -16.27 20.02
CA ASP A 345 17.19 -15.47 20.80
C ASP A 345 17.28 -14.03 20.28
N ALA A 346 17.65 -13.11 21.17
CA ALA A 346 17.68 -11.68 20.86
C ALA A 346 18.59 -11.33 19.68
N ALA A 347 19.72 -12.03 19.52
CA ALA A 347 20.66 -11.77 18.44
C ALA A 347 20.11 -12.19 17.07
N SER A 348 19.47 -13.36 16.98
CA SER A 348 18.79 -13.85 15.77
C SER A 348 17.64 -12.91 15.37
N LEU A 349 16.85 -12.45 16.34
CA LEU A 349 15.76 -11.51 16.10
C LEU A 349 16.30 -10.16 15.59
N GLN A 350 17.33 -9.62 16.24
CA GLN A 350 17.97 -8.37 15.86
C GLN A 350 18.56 -8.45 14.45
N ASN A 351 19.35 -9.48 14.16
CA ASN A 351 19.95 -9.67 12.83
C ASN A 351 18.88 -9.67 11.73
N LYS A 352 17.77 -10.40 11.94
CA LYS A 352 16.70 -10.48 10.95
C LYS A 352 15.98 -9.13 10.75
N THR A 353 15.77 -8.36 11.82
CA THR A 353 15.14 -7.04 11.73
C THR A 353 16.06 -5.97 11.12
N GLU A 354 17.37 -6.07 11.32
CA GLU A 354 18.36 -5.23 10.65
C GLU A 354 18.42 -5.52 9.16
N MET A 355 18.46 -6.80 8.76
CA MET A 355 18.34 -7.21 7.35
C MET A 355 17.03 -6.69 6.73
N ALA A 356 15.92 -6.81 7.44
CA ALA A 356 14.62 -6.31 6.99
C ALA A 356 14.65 -4.79 6.73
N ARG A 357 15.24 -4.03 7.64
CA ARG A 357 15.39 -2.58 7.52
C ARG A 357 16.28 -2.17 6.34
N GLU A 358 17.41 -2.84 6.17
CA GLU A 358 18.31 -2.60 5.05
C GLU A 358 17.61 -2.88 3.71
N ALA A 359 16.95 -4.05 3.60
CA ALA A 359 16.16 -4.43 2.44
C ALA A 359 15.06 -3.41 2.11
N ALA A 360 14.35 -2.91 3.14
CA ALA A 360 13.34 -1.86 2.98
C ALA A 360 13.94 -0.55 2.45
N GLY A 361 15.13 -0.17 2.89
CA GLY A 361 15.87 0.99 2.37
C GLY A 361 16.25 0.83 0.90
N ILE A 362 16.83 -0.33 0.55
CA ILE A 362 17.27 -0.64 -0.82
C ILE A 362 16.07 -0.66 -1.77
N ILE A 363 15.01 -1.38 -1.42
CA ILE A 363 13.83 -1.46 -2.30
C ILE A 363 13.17 -0.11 -2.50
N ASN A 364 13.13 0.74 -1.46
CA ASN A 364 12.60 2.09 -1.59
C ASN A 364 13.39 2.94 -2.58
N GLN A 365 14.73 2.91 -2.54
CA GLN A 365 15.59 3.63 -3.48
C GLN A 365 15.41 3.11 -4.91
N ARG A 366 15.46 1.78 -5.10
CA ARG A 366 15.23 1.14 -6.42
C ARG A 366 13.87 1.50 -6.98
N ASN A 367 12.84 1.43 -6.16
CA ASN A 367 11.46 1.76 -6.54
C ASN A 367 11.30 3.22 -6.97
N LEU A 368 11.92 4.17 -6.28
CA LEU A 368 11.85 5.58 -6.64
C LEU A 368 12.57 5.88 -7.96
N ARG A 369 13.72 5.25 -8.24
CA ARG A 369 14.41 5.36 -9.54
C ARG A 369 13.55 4.78 -10.66
N HIS A 370 12.97 3.61 -10.42
CA HIS A 370 12.06 2.97 -11.37
C HIS A 370 10.84 3.87 -11.68
N TRP A 371 10.26 4.51 -10.66
CA TRP A 371 9.22 5.50 -10.85
C TRP A 371 9.68 6.67 -11.74
N LEU A 372 10.85 7.23 -11.50
CA LEU A 372 11.39 8.33 -12.29
C LEU A 372 11.59 7.93 -13.75
N ALA A 373 12.18 6.77 -14.02
CA ALA A 373 12.38 6.24 -15.36
C ALA A 373 11.05 6.05 -16.11
N LEU A 374 10.08 5.39 -15.49
CA LEU A 374 8.75 5.17 -16.09
C LEU A 374 8.01 6.48 -16.37
N LEU A 375 8.05 7.43 -15.45
CA LEU A 375 7.40 8.73 -15.64
C LEU A 375 8.09 9.58 -16.70
N ALA A 376 9.39 9.40 -16.91
CA ALA A 376 10.15 10.04 -17.99
C ALA A 376 9.93 9.39 -19.37
N GLY A 377 9.22 8.25 -19.43
CA GLY A 377 8.93 7.53 -20.67
C GLY A 377 9.95 6.44 -21.03
N ASP A 378 10.86 6.12 -20.11
CA ASP A 378 11.76 4.98 -20.25
C ASP A 378 11.02 3.69 -19.88
N HIS A 379 10.69 2.88 -20.88
CA HIS A 379 9.93 1.64 -20.73
C HIS A 379 10.81 0.38 -20.80
N ALA A 380 12.14 0.53 -20.78
CA ALA A 380 13.07 -0.59 -20.91
C ALA A 380 13.05 -1.56 -19.69
N SER A 381 12.52 -1.12 -18.55
CA SER A 381 12.48 -1.89 -17.29
C SER A 381 11.12 -2.55 -17.02
N THR A 382 10.51 -3.19 -18.03
CA THR A 382 9.35 -4.08 -17.80
C THR A 382 9.80 -5.47 -17.35
N VAL A 383 8.92 -6.23 -16.68
CA VAL A 383 9.17 -7.51 -15.96
C VAL A 383 9.95 -8.58 -16.77
N ASP A 384 10.15 -8.41 -18.08
CA ASP A 384 10.93 -9.33 -18.90
C ASP A 384 12.46 -9.28 -18.64
N GLY A 385 12.93 -8.41 -17.75
CA GLY A 385 14.37 -8.18 -17.47
C GLY A 385 14.79 -8.29 -16.00
N GLN A 386 13.93 -8.74 -15.07
CA GLN A 386 14.29 -8.90 -13.65
C GLN A 386 13.87 -10.30 -13.17
N GLN A 387 14.64 -11.31 -13.50
CA GLN A 387 14.79 -12.55 -12.73
C GLN A 387 16.06 -12.45 -11.87
#